data_36c90c935e2eed04729fc0fea62417a0
#
_entry.id   36c90c935e2eed04729fc0fea62417a0
#
_cell.length_a   1.000
_cell.length_b   1.000
_cell.length_c   1.000
_cell.angle_alpha   90.00
_cell.angle_beta   90.00
_cell.angle_gamma   90.00
#
_symmetry.space_group_name_H-M   'P 1'
#
loop_
_entity.id
_entity.type
_entity.pdbx_description
1 polymer ?
#
loop_
_entity_poly.entity_id
_entity_poly.type
_entity_poly.pdbx_seq_one_letter_code
_entity_poly.pdbx_strand_id
1 'polypeptide(L)'
;MIYATGDLHRNPLRFQSQYFPEQAEMTKNDYMIVCGDAGLVWHGDKSGDPQLDRLEALPFTILFVDGNHENFDALSEYPVEQWHGGKVHKICLHVIHLTRGQAFELQGRMFFTMGGAQSHDIADGILDMESSDFYGQYDSLCRNRGQFRINHISWWQEELPSDEECAEARQTLDRLDWKVDYIITHCAPTAIQQKVNADFKPDKLTDFLEEIRCRSRFHYWLFGHYHDNRIIDEKYVLLYEQMVRVL
;
A
#
# COMPACT_ATOMS: atom_id res chain seq x y z
N MET A 1 1.73 -20.02 -6.13
CA MET A 1 0.53 -19.19 -6.44
C MET A 1 0.73 -17.79 -5.90
N ILE A 2 0.24 -16.76 -6.60
CA ILE A 2 0.23 -15.38 -6.11
C ILE A 2 -1.19 -14.84 -6.26
N TYR A 3 -1.75 -14.31 -5.18
CA TYR A 3 -3.01 -13.59 -5.14
C TYR A 3 -2.78 -12.13 -4.78
N ALA A 4 -3.73 -11.25 -5.13
CA ALA A 4 -3.71 -9.84 -4.73
C ALA A 4 -5.09 -9.40 -4.26
N THR A 5 -5.12 -8.43 -3.34
CA THR A 5 -6.32 -7.78 -2.82
C THR A 5 -6.02 -6.30 -2.55
N GLY A 6 -7.05 -5.48 -2.37
CA GLY A 6 -6.90 -4.08 -1.95
C GLY A 6 -6.88 -3.92 -0.44
N ASP A 7 -7.23 -2.76 -0.03
CA ASP A 7 -7.22 -2.17 1.30
C ASP A 7 -7.76 -3.11 2.39
N LEU A 8 -6.96 -3.44 3.39
CA LEU A 8 -7.38 -4.29 4.52
C LEU A 8 -7.97 -3.47 5.67
N HIS A 9 -7.45 -2.24 5.88
CA HIS A 9 -7.83 -1.39 7.02
C HIS A 9 -7.86 -2.18 8.35
N ARG A 10 -6.80 -2.96 8.62
CA ARG A 10 -6.68 -3.82 9.80
C ARG A 10 -7.72 -4.93 9.91
N ASN A 11 -8.50 -5.20 8.85
CA ASN A 11 -9.53 -6.22 8.85
C ASN A 11 -9.19 -7.42 7.95
N PRO A 12 -8.53 -8.46 8.49
CA PRO A 12 -8.12 -9.63 7.72
C PRO A 12 -9.24 -10.68 7.55
N LEU A 13 -10.50 -10.34 7.81
CA LEU A 13 -11.62 -11.30 7.76
C LEU A 13 -11.72 -12.01 6.40
N ARG A 14 -11.36 -11.33 5.31
CA ARG A 14 -11.36 -11.93 3.97
C ARG A 14 -10.39 -13.12 3.83
N PHE A 15 -9.38 -13.23 4.70
CA PHE A 15 -8.42 -14.35 4.71
C PHE A 15 -8.93 -15.58 5.49
N GLN A 16 -10.13 -15.56 6.05
CA GLN A 16 -10.72 -16.76 6.62
C GLN A 16 -11.05 -17.78 5.52
N SER A 17 -10.89 -19.05 5.81
CA SER A 17 -11.06 -20.14 4.84
C SER A 17 -12.46 -20.20 4.19
N GLN A 18 -13.47 -19.66 4.87
CA GLN A 18 -14.83 -19.56 4.31
C GLN A 18 -14.94 -18.52 3.18
N TYR A 19 -14.08 -17.51 3.16
CA TYR A 19 -14.07 -16.45 2.13
C TYR A 19 -12.94 -16.64 1.12
N PHE A 20 -11.92 -17.39 1.50
CA PHE A 20 -10.76 -17.70 0.65
C PHE A 20 -10.41 -19.20 0.79
N PRO A 21 -11.25 -20.09 0.23
CA PRO A 21 -11.02 -21.54 0.32
C PRO A 21 -9.77 -22.01 -0.43
N GLU A 22 -9.31 -21.27 -1.46
CA GLU A 22 -8.11 -21.59 -2.23
C GLU A 22 -6.84 -21.65 -1.37
N GLN A 23 -6.83 -20.98 -0.22
CA GLN A 23 -5.71 -21.04 0.72
C GLN A 23 -5.39 -22.45 1.22
N ALA A 24 -6.33 -23.39 1.11
CA ALA A 24 -6.10 -24.80 1.51
C ALA A 24 -5.00 -25.48 0.67
N GLU A 25 -4.74 -24.99 -0.52
CA GLU A 25 -3.68 -25.47 -1.43
C GLU A 25 -2.40 -24.62 -1.35
N MET A 26 -2.40 -23.54 -0.57
CA MET A 26 -1.27 -22.62 -0.45
C MET A 26 -0.28 -23.06 0.63
N THR A 27 0.95 -22.61 0.46
CA THR A 27 2.06 -22.80 1.40
C THR A 27 2.72 -21.45 1.68
N LYS A 28 3.66 -21.39 2.63
CA LYS A 28 4.43 -20.18 2.91
C LYS A 28 5.28 -19.66 1.72
N ASN A 29 5.41 -20.44 0.65
CA ASN A 29 6.04 -20.02 -0.61
C ASN A 29 5.03 -19.42 -1.61
N ASP A 30 3.77 -19.34 -1.23
CA ASP A 30 2.71 -18.67 -1.97
C ASP A 30 2.39 -17.32 -1.31
N TYR A 31 1.93 -16.34 -2.09
CA TYR A 31 1.84 -14.97 -1.65
C TYR A 31 0.44 -14.40 -1.77
N MET A 32 0.05 -13.60 -0.78
CA MET A 32 -1.07 -12.66 -0.87
C MET A 32 -0.52 -11.24 -0.85
N ILE A 33 -0.67 -10.52 -1.94
CA ILE A 33 -0.23 -9.12 -2.08
C ILE A 33 -1.38 -8.19 -1.71
N VAL A 34 -1.16 -7.29 -0.74
CA VAL A 34 -2.09 -6.24 -0.36
C VAL A 34 -1.64 -4.93 -0.99
N CYS A 35 -2.53 -4.34 -1.80
CA CYS A 35 -2.25 -3.12 -2.54
C CYS A 35 -2.45 -1.85 -1.68
N GLY A 36 -1.80 -1.80 -0.51
CA GLY A 36 -1.81 -0.68 0.42
C GLY A 36 -2.95 -0.69 1.43
N ASP A 37 -2.92 0.29 2.34
CA ASP A 37 -3.84 0.43 3.46
C ASP A 37 -4.00 -0.89 4.25
N ALA A 38 -2.87 -1.54 4.49
CA ALA A 38 -2.85 -2.76 5.26
C ALA A 38 -3.18 -2.47 6.74
N GLY A 39 -2.64 -1.40 7.30
CA GLY A 39 -2.84 -0.95 8.67
C GLY A 39 -2.37 -1.98 9.70
N LEU A 40 -1.46 -2.87 9.34
CA LEU A 40 -1.06 -4.02 10.16
C LEU A 40 -0.09 -3.63 11.28
N VAL A 41 0.63 -2.55 11.11
CA VAL A 41 1.60 -2.01 12.08
C VAL A 41 1.06 -0.70 12.61
N TRP A 42 0.20 -0.75 13.63
CA TRP A 42 -0.40 0.48 14.16
C TRP A 42 0.12 0.85 15.55
N HIS A 43 0.44 -0.14 16.36
CA HIS A 43 1.01 0.07 17.69
C HIS A 43 2.48 -0.34 17.66
N GLY A 44 3.35 0.51 18.21
CA GLY A 44 4.81 0.28 18.21
C GLY A 44 5.29 -0.88 19.10
N ASP A 45 4.41 -1.52 19.85
CA ASP A 45 4.75 -2.71 20.63
C ASP A 45 4.64 -3.96 19.75
N LYS A 46 5.79 -4.50 19.40
CA LYS A 46 5.95 -5.69 18.52
C LYS A 46 5.63 -7.00 19.23
N SER A 47 5.50 -7.00 20.56
CA SER A 47 5.30 -8.22 21.35
C SER A 47 3.83 -8.48 21.60
N GLY A 48 3.29 -9.54 20.98
CA GLY A 48 1.99 -10.09 21.32
C GLY A 48 0.79 -9.38 20.70
N ASP A 49 0.92 -8.80 19.49
CA ASP A 49 -0.25 -8.39 18.72
C ASP A 49 -0.99 -9.63 18.20
N PRO A 50 -2.18 -9.97 18.79
CA PRO A 50 -2.92 -11.17 18.40
C PRO A 50 -3.36 -11.16 16.93
N GLN A 51 -3.38 -9.99 16.28
CA GLN A 51 -3.70 -9.88 14.87
C GLN A 51 -2.51 -10.32 14.01
N LEU A 52 -1.30 -9.89 14.35
CA LEU A 52 -0.09 -10.33 13.66
C LEU A 52 0.14 -11.83 13.83
N ASP A 53 -0.11 -12.38 15.03
CA ASP A 53 -0.02 -13.83 15.27
C ASP A 53 -0.99 -14.62 14.38
N ARG A 54 -2.22 -14.12 14.19
CA ARG A 54 -3.20 -14.75 13.30
C ARG A 54 -2.79 -14.68 11.83
N LEU A 55 -2.21 -13.56 11.40
CA LEU A 55 -1.71 -13.40 10.04
C LEU A 55 -0.49 -14.28 9.78
N GLU A 56 0.42 -14.36 10.76
CA GLU A 56 1.58 -15.25 10.69
C GLU A 56 1.18 -16.74 10.61
N ALA A 57 0.05 -17.12 11.21
CA ALA A 57 -0.46 -18.49 11.19
C ALA A 57 -1.15 -18.87 9.86
N LEU A 58 -1.43 -17.93 8.95
CA LEU A 58 -2.02 -18.24 7.63
C LEU A 58 -1.09 -19.15 6.82
N PRO A 59 -1.61 -19.98 5.92
CA PRO A 59 -0.76 -20.92 5.16
C PRO A 59 0.13 -20.23 4.12
N PHE A 60 -0.09 -18.98 3.77
CA PHE A 60 0.67 -18.18 2.79
C PHE A 60 1.44 -17.04 3.46
N THR A 61 2.34 -16.41 2.70
CA THR A 61 3.05 -15.20 3.11
C THR A 61 2.26 -13.98 2.64
N ILE A 62 2.06 -13.00 3.53
CA ILE A 62 1.46 -11.71 3.22
C ILE A 62 2.56 -10.74 2.82
N LEU A 63 2.39 -10.13 1.66
CA LEU A 63 3.20 -9.02 1.17
C LEU A 63 2.30 -7.79 1.09
N PHE A 64 2.76 -6.62 1.50
CA PHE A 64 1.98 -5.40 1.34
C PHE A 64 2.86 -4.22 0.95
N VAL A 65 2.32 -3.31 0.16
CA VAL A 65 2.85 -1.96 0.02
C VAL A 65 2.14 -1.06 1.02
N ASP A 66 2.74 0.05 1.40
CA ASP A 66 2.09 1.03 2.24
C ASP A 66 1.01 1.82 1.48
N GLY A 67 -0.03 2.27 2.19
CA GLY A 67 -1.02 3.22 1.71
C GLY A 67 -0.93 4.54 2.46
N ASN A 68 -2.03 5.30 2.55
CA ASN A 68 -2.11 6.48 3.40
C ASN A 68 -2.62 6.17 4.82
N HIS A 69 -3.17 4.98 5.05
CA HIS A 69 -3.62 4.51 6.36
C HIS A 69 -2.60 3.57 7.01
N GLU A 70 -1.36 4.04 7.14
CA GLU A 70 -0.30 3.34 7.86
C GLU A 70 0.22 4.20 9.02
N ASN A 71 0.73 3.57 10.09
CA ASN A 71 1.53 4.27 11.09
C ASN A 71 2.99 4.23 10.65
N PHE A 72 3.45 5.27 9.96
CA PHE A 72 4.79 5.34 9.40
C PHE A 72 5.88 5.42 10.49
N ASP A 73 5.58 6.01 11.65
CA ASP A 73 6.50 6.01 12.79
C ASP A 73 6.80 4.58 13.22
N ALA A 74 5.75 3.78 13.46
CA ALA A 74 5.91 2.39 13.87
C ALA A 74 6.51 1.51 12.76
N LEU A 75 6.18 1.77 11.49
CA LEU A 75 6.71 1.03 10.36
C LEU A 75 8.22 1.29 10.18
N SER A 76 8.67 2.53 10.42
CA SER A 76 10.08 2.92 10.32
C SER A 76 10.99 2.30 11.39
N GLU A 77 10.43 1.80 12.50
CA GLU A 77 11.20 1.10 13.54
C GLU A 77 11.71 -0.28 13.10
N TYR A 78 11.13 -0.87 12.04
CA TYR A 78 11.59 -2.15 11.52
C TYR A 78 12.86 -1.99 10.70
N PRO A 79 13.85 -2.90 10.88
CA PRO A 79 15.07 -2.83 10.09
C PRO A 79 14.79 -3.13 8.62
N VAL A 80 15.51 -2.41 7.75
CA VAL A 80 15.49 -2.70 6.31
C VAL A 80 16.32 -3.95 6.06
N GLU A 81 15.72 -4.94 5.40
CA GLU A 81 16.37 -6.18 4.99
C GLU A 81 16.33 -6.37 3.47
N GLN A 82 17.25 -7.19 2.94
CA GLN A 82 17.20 -7.62 1.54
C GLN A 82 16.36 -8.90 1.40
N TRP A 83 15.42 -8.89 0.47
CA TRP A 83 14.55 -10.03 0.21
C TRP A 83 14.14 -10.07 -1.27
N HIS A 84 14.31 -11.19 -1.96
CA HIS A 84 13.93 -11.40 -3.37
C HIS A 84 14.34 -10.28 -4.35
N GLY A 85 15.48 -9.63 -4.12
CA GLY A 85 16.04 -8.60 -4.98
C GLY A 85 15.75 -7.16 -4.56
N GLY A 86 14.83 -6.94 -3.62
CA GLY A 86 14.44 -5.62 -3.12
C GLY A 86 14.60 -5.47 -1.61
N LYS A 87 14.37 -4.27 -1.11
CA LYS A 87 14.36 -3.91 0.30
C LYS A 87 12.97 -4.13 0.90
N VAL A 88 12.93 -4.63 2.13
CA VAL A 88 11.67 -4.90 2.86
C VAL A 88 11.81 -4.56 4.33
N HIS A 89 10.67 -4.38 5.00
CA HIS A 89 10.56 -4.54 6.46
C HIS A 89 9.86 -5.86 6.76
N LYS A 90 10.51 -6.76 7.49
CA LYS A 90 9.85 -7.97 7.99
C LYS A 90 9.13 -7.65 9.29
N ILE A 91 7.82 -7.51 9.21
CA ILE A 91 6.97 -7.28 10.38
C ILE A 91 6.90 -8.56 11.21
N CYS A 92 6.69 -9.69 10.55
CA CYS A 92 6.85 -11.05 11.05
C CYS A 92 7.62 -11.86 10.01
N LEU A 93 7.81 -13.16 10.26
CA LEU A 93 8.51 -14.02 9.31
C LEU A 93 7.78 -14.09 7.94
N HIS A 94 6.44 -14.06 7.97
CA HIS A 94 5.58 -14.19 6.77
C HIS A 94 4.58 -13.02 6.62
N VAL A 95 4.85 -11.89 7.26
CA VAL A 95 4.15 -10.61 7.02
C VAL A 95 5.21 -9.58 6.70
N ILE A 96 5.28 -9.17 5.42
CA ILE A 96 6.42 -8.44 4.87
C ILE A 96 5.92 -7.18 4.17
N HIS A 97 6.45 -6.04 4.59
CA HIS A 97 6.26 -4.75 3.91
C HIS A 97 7.28 -4.61 2.78
N LEU A 98 6.79 -4.45 1.57
CA LEU A 98 7.59 -4.19 0.38
C LEU A 98 7.86 -2.69 0.28
N THR A 99 9.10 -2.24 0.48
CA THR A 99 9.40 -0.81 0.48
C THR A 99 9.23 -0.19 -0.91
N ARG A 100 9.12 1.12 -0.94
CA ARG A 100 8.88 1.89 -2.17
C ARG A 100 10.06 1.81 -3.14
N GLY A 101 9.75 1.86 -4.43
CA GLY A 101 10.75 1.93 -5.48
C GLY A 101 11.59 0.68 -5.67
N GLN A 102 11.12 -0.47 -5.19
CA GLN A 102 11.84 -1.75 -5.26
C GLN A 102 11.27 -2.67 -6.34
N ALA A 103 12.06 -3.66 -6.71
CA ALA A 103 11.62 -4.73 -7.59
C ALA A 103 11.95 -6.10 -6.96
N PHE A 104 10.98 -7.00 -7.05
CA PHE A 104 11.04 -8.33 -6.42
C PHE A 104 10.82 -9.42 -7.46
N GLU A 105 11.69 -10.44 -7.46
CA GLU A 105 11.46 -11.64 -8.25
C GLU A 105 10.62 -12.64 -7.44
N LEU A 106 9.35 -12.81 -7.81
CA LEU A 106 8.41 -13.72 -7.16
C LEU A 106 7.94 -14.78 -8.16
N GLN A 107 8.23 -16.04 -7.90
CA GLN A 107 7.85 -17.18 -8.74
C GLN A 107 8.23 -16.98 -10.24
N GLY A 108 9.43 -16.41 -10.49
CA GLY A 108 9.96 -16.18 -11.84
C GLY A 108 9.32 -15.00 -12.58
N ARG A 109 8.66 -14.09 -11.87
CA ARG A 109 8.09 -12.86 -12.40
C ARG A 109 8.63 -11.65 -11.64
N MET A 110 8.79 -10.54 -12.35
CA MET A 110 9.29 -9.29 -11.78
C MET A 110 8.12 -8.39 -11.37
N PHE A 111 8.07 -8.07 -10.07
CA PHE A 111 7.09 -7.16 -9.48
C PHE A 111 7.79 -5.87 -9.06
N PHE A 112 7.33 -4.73 -9.55
CA PHE A 112 7.77 -3.41 -9.09
C PHE A 112 6.74 -2.86 -8.10
N THR A 113 7.22 -2.23 -7.01
CA THR A 113 6.36 -1.70 -5.95
C THR A 113 6.57 -0.21 -5.72
N MET A 114 5.47 0.52 -5.50
CA MET A 114 5.48 1.93 -5.10
C MET A 114 4.25 2.22 -4.24
N GLY A 115 4.42 2.29 -2.93
CA GLY A 115 3.35 2.58 -1.99
C GLY A 115 3.00 4.07 -1.91
N GLY A 116 2.08 4.37 -0.99
CA GLY A 116 1.61 5.72 -0.68
C GLY A 116 0.37 6.15 -1.45
N ALA A 117 -0.34 7.11 -0.89
CA ALA A 117 -1.39 7.90 -1.53
C ALA A 117 -1.64 9.17 -0.70
N GLN A 118 -2.14 10.22 -1.33
CA GLN A 118 -2.59 11.42 -0.63
C GLN A 118 -3.94 11.16 0.04
N SER A 119 -4.07 11.48 1.32
CA SER A 119 -5.36 11.45 2.02
C SER A 119 -6.33 12.47 1.44
N HIS A 120 -7.57 12.04 1.19
CA HIS A 120 -8.60 12.90 0.57
C HIS A 120 -9.47 13.64 1.62
N ASP A 121 -9.42 13.23 2.89
CA ASP A 121 -10.25 13.72 3.97
C ASP A 121 -9.50 14.71 4.91
N ILE A 122 -8.69 15.57 4.30
CA ILE A 122 -7.88 16.60 4.96
C ILE A 122 -8.19 18.02 4.48
N ALA A 123 -9.41 18.23 3.94
CA ALA A 123 -9.79 19.52 3.36
C ALA A 123 -9.77 20.67 4.38
N ASP A 124 -10.02 20.38 5.68
CA ASP A 124 -9.97 21.35 6.77
C ASP A 124 -8.61 21.34 7.53
N GLY A 125 -7.64 20.59 7.02
CA GLY A 125 -6.26 20.63 7.45
C GLY A 125 -5.81 19.45 8.32
N ILE A 126 -4.57 19.58 8.79
CA ILE A 126 -3.89 18.62 9.65
C ILE A 126 -3.57 19.35 10.95
N LEU A 127 -4.06 18.79 12.06
CA LEU A 127 -3.83 19.34 13.38
C LEU A 127 -2.52 18.81 13.96
N ASP A 128 -1.82 19.69 14.70
CA ASP A 128 -0.64 19.30 15.47
C ASP A 128 -0.99 19.34 16.96
N MET A 129 -0.81 18.24 17.67
CA MET A 129 -1.07 18.13 19.11
C MET A 129 -0.17 19.07 19.96
N GLU A 130 0.98 19.48 19.45
CA GLU A 130 1.87 20.40 20.13
C GLU A 130 1.44 21.87 19.97
N SER A 131 0.48 22.14 19.09
CA SER A 131 -0.05 23.50 18.90
C SER A 131 -0.79 23.99 20.13
N SER A 132 -0.56 25.25 20.53
CA SER A 132 -1.18 25.86 21.71
C SER A 132 -2.70 25.98 21.62
N ASP A 133 -3.29 25.94 20.43
CA ASP A 133 -4.72 26.05 20.16
C ASP A 133 -5.35 24.71 19.66
N PHE A 134 -4.61 23.61 19.75
CA PHE A 134 -5.04 22.29 19.28
C PHE A 134 -6.47 21.93 19.74
N TYR A 135 -6.74 22.01 21.03
CA TYR A 135 -8.06 21.63 21.56
C TYR A 135 -9.19 22.51 21.04
N GLY A 136 -8.92 23.83 20.85
CA GLY A 136 -9.89 24.76 20.29
C GLY A 136 -10.23 24.45 18.83
N GLN A 137 -9.23 24.16 18.02
CA GLN A 137 -9.39 23.73 16.63
C GLN A 137 -10.08 22.38 16.54
N TYR A 138 -9.61 21.38 17.31
CA TYR A 138 -10.19 20.05 17.34
C TYR A 138 -11.68 20.08 17.67
N ASP A 139 -12.07 20.76 18.77
CA ASP A 139 -13.49 20.90 19.18
C ASP A 139 -14.32 21.62 18.12
N SER A 140 -13.75 22.63 17.45
CA SER A 140 -14.44 23.36 16.39
C SER A 140 -14.70 22.47 15.18
N LEU A 141 -13.65 21.75 14.73
CA LEU A 141 -13.75 20.86 13.57
C LEU A 141 -14.67 19.67 13.85
N CYS A 142 -14.61 19.07 15.03
CA CYS A 142 -15.53 18.01 15.42
C CYS A 142 -16.99 18.48 15.40
N ARG A 143 -17.29 19.67 15.95
CA ARG A 143 -18.65 20.24 15.94
C ARG A 143 -19.17 20.52 14.53
N ASN A 144 -18.29 20.93 13.63
CA ASN A 144 -18.64 21.27 12.25
C ASN A 144 -18.54 20.07 11.29
N ARG A 145 -18.20 18.88 11.77
CA ARG A 145 -17.96 17.67 10.97
C ARG A 145 -16.87 17.91 9.91
N GLY A 146 -15.80 18.61 10.30
CA GLY A 146 -14.67 18.92 9.42
C GLY A 146 -13.93 17.66 8.99
N GLN A 147 -13.33 17.75 7.81
CA GLN A 147 -12.44 16.74 7.24
C GLN A 147 -11.01 17.07 7.63
N PHE A 148 -10.53 16.52 8.73
CA PHE A 148 -9.19 16.77 9.26
C PHE A 148 -8.55 15.50 9.80
N ARG A 149 -7.24 15.52 9.88
CA ARG A 149 -6.42 14.47 10.49
C ARG A 149 -5.51 15.06 11.55
N ILE A 150 -4.87 14.21 12.34
CA ILE A 150 -3.95 14.64 13.39
C ILE A 150 -2.56 14.08 13.05
N ASN A 151 -1.57 14.97 13.03
CA ASN A 151 -0.19 14.65 12.72
C ASN A 151 0.37 13.59 13.69
N HIS A 152 1.07 12.59 13.16
CA HIS A 152 1.62 11.42 13.88
C HIS A 152 0.60 10.60 14.70
N ILE A 153 -0.73 10.72 14.39
CA ILE A 153 -1.79 9.92 15.00
C ILE A 153 -2.68 9.27 13.94
N SER A 154 -3.12 10.04 12.96
CA SER A 154 -3.99 9.59 11.88
C SER A 154 -3.55 10.10 10.50
N TRP A 155 -2.47 10.84 10.46
CA TRP A 155 -1.81 11.32 9.25
C TRP A 155 -0.31 11.45 9.47
N TRP A 156 0.45 11.16 8.43
CA TRP A 156 1.90 11.29 8.36
C TRP A 156 2.28 11.91 7.02
N GLN A 157 3.29 12.77 7.02
CA GLN A 157 3.81 13.35 5.78
C GLN A 157 4.35 12.24 4.84
N GLU A 158 4.79 11.15 5.40
CA GLU A 158 5.31 9.96 4.74
C GLU A 158 4.23 9.19 3.96
N GLU A 159 2.94 9.57 4.02
CA GLU A 159 1.92 9.01 3.11
C GLU A 159 2.27 9.28 1.64
N LEU A 160 3.04 10.35 1.35
CA LEU A 160 3.60 10.62 0.04
C LEU A 160 5.11 10.31 0.01
N PRO A 161 5.62 9.78 -1.11
CA PRO A 161 7.03 9.46 -1.22
C PRO A 161 7.92 10.69 -1.20
N SER A 162 9.13 10.51 -0.66
CA SER A 162 10.20 11.49 -0.74
C SER A 162 10.79 11.57 -2.16
N ASP A 163 11.60 12.60 -2.42
CA ASP A 163 12.32 12.72 -3.69
C ASP A 163 13.38 11.62 -3.84
N GLU A 164 13.97 11.18 -2.73
CA GLU A 164 14.94 10.09 -2.67
C GLU A 164 14.29 8.74 -3.03
N GLU A 165 13.10 8.46 -2.51
CA GLU A 165 12.34 7.24 -2.86
C GLU A 165 11.96 7.24 -4.34
N CYS A 166 11.51 8.38 -4.87
CA CYS A 166 11.24 8.53 -6.31
C CYS A 166 12.51 8.34 -7.16
N ALA A 167 13.65 8.84 -6.70
CA ALA A 167 14.94 8.67 -7.39
C ALA A 167 15.39 7.20 -7.35
N GLU A 168 15.25 6.51 -6.23
CA GLU A 168 15.54 5.08 -6.10
C GLU A 168 14.63 4.23 -7.02
N ALA A 169 13.34 4.58 -7.09
CA ALA A 169 12.38 3.94 -7.98
C ALA A 169 12.81 4.04 -9.46
N ARG A 170 13.24 5.24 -9.90
CA ARG A 170 13.77 5.42 -11.27
C ARG A 170 15.01 4.58 -11.50
N GLN A 171 15.97 4.57 -10.55
CA GLN A 171 17.19 3.77 -10.66
C GLN A 171 16.88 2.27 -10.74
N THR A 172 15.90 1.79 -9.97
CA THR A 172 15.44 0.40 -10.01
C THR A 172 14.86 0.06 -11.39
N LEU A 173 14.00 0.91 -11.93
CA LEU A 173 13.41 0.71 -13.25
C LEU A 173 14.44 0.85 -14.38
N ASP A 174 15.41 1.79 -14.27
CA ASP A 174 16.51 1.91 -15.24
C ASP A 174 17.34 0.62 -15.31
N ARG A 175 17.65 -0.01 -14.17
CA ARG A 175 18.37 -1.31 -14.14
C ARG A 175 17.61 -2.44 -14.83
N LEU A 176 16.28 -2.32 -14.92
CA LEU A 176 15.38 -3.29 -15.55
C LEU A 176 14.97 -2.88 -16.97
N ASP A 177 15.61 -1.87 -17.57
CA ASP A 177 15.21 -1.30 -18.86
C ASP A 177 13.70 -0.92 -18.90
N TRP A 178 13.15 -0.53 -17.77
CA TRP A 178 11.72 -0.21 -17.58
C TRP A 178 10.79 -1.38 -17.98
N LYS A 179 11.23 -2.62 -17.75
CA LYS A 179 10.47 -3.84 -18.07
C LYS A 179 10.24 -4.63 -16.81
N VAL A 180 8.98 -4.80 -16.43
CA VAL A 180 8.53 -5.61 -15.30
C VAL A 180 7.28 -6.39 -15.70
N ASP A 181 6.97 -7.47 -14.99
CA ASP A 181 5.73 -8.21 -15.29
C ASP A 181 4.52 -7.53 -14.64
N TYR A 182 4.67 -7.09 -13.39
CA TYR A 182 3.60 -6.50 -12.58
C TYR A 182 4.07 -5.23 -11.89
N ILE A 183 3.15 -4.27 -11.75
CA ILE A 183 3.33 -3.08 -10.92
C ILE A 183 2.30 -3.12 -9.81
N ILE A 184 2.73 -2.93 -8.58
CA ILE A 184 1.89 -2.90 -7.38
C ILE A 184 2.03 -1.53 -6.73
N THR A 185 0.93 -0.80 -6.63
CA THR A 185 0.89 0.51 -5.97
C THR A 185 -0.31 0.58 -5.03
N HIS A 186 -0.42 1.64 -4.23
CA HIS A 186 -1.65 1.89 -3.51
C HIS A 186 -2.59 2.76 -4.34
N CYS A 187 -2.17 3.95 -4.77
CA CYS A 187 -2.98 4.77 -5.69
C CYS A 187 -2.60 4.51 -7.17
N ALA A 188 -3.33 5.14 -8.08
CA ALA A 188 -3.18 4.98 -9.53
C ALA A 188 -2.40 6.13 -10.18
N PRO A 189 -1.82 5.93 -11.38
CA PRO A 189 -1.34 7.02 -12.21
C PRO A 189 -2.44 8.06 -12.52
N THR A 190 -2.05 9.33 -12.70
CA THR A 190 -2.97 10.46 -12.95
C THR A 190 -4.04 10.15 -14.00
N ALA A 191 -3.66 9.62 -15.17
CA ALA A 191 -4.63 9.31 -16.23
C ALA A 191 -5.57 8.15 -15.86
N ILE A 192 -5.16 7.24 -14.98
CA ILE A 192 -5.97 6.10 -14.57
C ILE A 192 -6.90 6.50 -13.42
N GLN A 193 -6.44 7.25 -12.42
CA GLN A 193 -7.34 7.76 -11.36
C GLN A 193 -8.48 8.63 -11.93
N GLN A 194 -8.22 9.43 -12.97
CA GLN A 194 -9.25 10.22 -13.65
C GLN A 194 -10.29 9.35 -14.37
N LYS A 195 -9.96 8.11 -14.75
CA LYS A 195 -10.93 7.13 -15.24
C LYS A 195 -11.72 6.47 -14.11
N VAL A 196 -11.17 6.44 -12.90
CA VAL A 196 -11.91 6.03 -11.69
C VAL A 196 -12.95 7.09 -11.35
N ASN A 197 -12.50 8.33 -11.19
CA ASN A 197 -13.35 9.50 -10.99
C ASN A 197 -12.67 10.74 -11.59
N ALA A 198 -13.36 11.44 -12.50
CA ALA A 198 -12.86 12.63 -13.19
C ALA A 198 -12.61 13.83 -12.26
N ASP A 199 -13.20 13.83 -11.06
CA ASP A 199 -13.02 14.90 -10.07
C ASP A 199 -11.75 14.77 -9.25
N PHE A 200 -11.07 13.62 -9.27
CA PHE A 200 -9.80 13.41 -8.58
C PHE A 200 -8.71 14.30 -9.18
N LYS A 201 -8.01 15.02 -8.30
CA LYS A 201 -6.93 15.93 -8.70
C LYS A 201 -5.60 15.19 -8.70
N PRO A 202 -4.73 15.50 -9.67
CA PRO A 202 -3.35 15.03 -9.63
C PRO A 202 -2.61 15.55 -8.38
N ASP A 203 -1.69 14.74 -7.90
CA ASP A 203 -0.72 15.07 -6.87
C ASP A 203 0.68 14.61 -7.28
N LYS A 204 1.70 14.91 -6.45
CA LYS A 204 3.09 14.55 -6.71
C LYS A 204 3.28 13.05 -7.00
N LEU A 205 2.59 12.19 -6.27
CA LEU A 205 2.72 10.74 -6.42
C LEU A 205 2.00 10.24 -7.68
N THR A 206 0.76 10.65 -7.90
CA THR A 206 -0.01 10.22 -9.09
C THR A 206 0.65 10.68 -10.39
N ASP A 207 1.30 11.87 -10.40
CA ASP A 207 2.10 12.35 -11.54
C ASP A 207 3.40 11.55 -11.71
N PHE A 208 4.05 11.17 -10.62
CA PHE A 208 5.20 10.27 -10.67
C PHE A 208 4.81 8.87 -11.20
N LEU A 209 3.69 8.33 -10.75
CA LEU A 209 3.17 7.06 -11.27
C LEU A 209 2.79 7.19 -12.76
N GLU A 210 2.35 8.37 -13.21
CA GLU A 210 2.10 8.64 -14.62
C GLU A 210 3.40 8.58 -15.45
N GLU A 211 4.53 9.10 -14.92
CA GLU A 211 5.85 8.93 -15.54
C GLU A 211 6.17 7.43 -15.70
N ILE A 212 6.01 6.65 -14.62
CA ILE A 212 6.25 5.20 -14.65
C ILE A 212 5.36 4.53 -15.69
N ARG A 213 4.07 4.87 -15.74
CA ARG A 213 3.10 4.34 -16.71
C ARG A 213 3.52 4.57 -18.16
N CYS A 214 4.01 5.77 -18.45
CA CYS A 214 4.39 6.16 -19.82
C CYS A 214 5.71 5.52 -20.28
N ARG A 215 6.62 5.20 -19.37
CA ARG A 215 7.95 4.68 -19.69
C ARG A 215 8.05 3.16 -19.58
N SER A 216 7.25 2.54 -18.69
CA SER A 216 7.39 1.12 -18.39
C SER A 216 6.61 0.21 -19.35
N ARG A 217 7.13 -1.00 -19.52
CA ARG A 217 6.44 -2.13 -20.15
C ARG A 217 6.08 -3.13 -19.06
N PHE A 218 4.78 -3.43 -18.93
CA PHE A 218 4.25 -4.34 -17.93
C PHE A 218 3.01 -5.08 -18.46
N HIS A 219 2.65 -6.19 -17.80
CA HIS A 219 1.43 -6.93 -18.11
C HIS A 219 0.23 -6.35 -17.37
N TYR A 220 0.32 -6.25 -16.03
CA TYR A 220 -0.76 -5.72 -15.20
C TYR A 220 -0.21 -4.75 -14.15
N TRP A 221 -1.06 -3.77 -13.82
CA TRP A 221 -0.87 -2.82 -12.74
C TRP A 221 -2.01 -2.99 -11.74
N LEU A 222 -1.70 -3.41 -10.50
CA LEU A 222 -2.68 -3.64 -9.46
C LEU A 222 -2.57 -2.52 -8.41
N PHE A 223 -3.72 -2.01 -7.95
CA PHE A 223 -3.76 -0.91 -7.00
C PHE A 223 -5.07 -0.93 -6.20
N GLY A 224 -5.13 -0.19 -5.05
CA GLY A 224 -6.25 -0.04 -4.14
C GLY A 224 -6.76 1.39 -4.06
N HIS A 225 -6.91 1.91 -2.83
CA HIS A 225 -7.20 3.29 -2.46
C HIS A 225 -8.62 3.80 -2.79
N TYR A 226 -9.18 3.44 -3.91
CA TYR A 226 -10.46 3.99 -4.39
C TYR A 226 -11.69 3.17 -3.98
N HIS A 227 -11.51 2.14 -3.15
CA HIS A 227 -12.55 1.29 -2.59
C HIS A 227 -13.54 0.74 -3.64
N ASP A 228 -13.01 0.27 -4.76
CA ASP A 228 -13.80 -0.30 -5.85
C ASP A 228 -13.08 -1.53 -6.44
N ASN A 229 -13.81 -2.35 -7.18
CA ASN A 229 -13.28 -3.53 -7.84
C ASN A 229 -13.62 -3.43 -9.33
N ARG A 230 -12.64 -3.11 -10.17
CA ARG A 230 -12.82 -3.06 -11.62
C ARG A 230 -11.49 -3.17 -12.37
N ILE A 231 -11.60 -3.53 -13.64
CA ILE A 231 -10.47 -3.50 -14.58
C ILE A 231 -10.63 -2.30 -15.50
N ILE A 232 -9.56 -1.50 -15.64
CA ILE A 232 -9.50 -0.32 -16.50
C ILE A 232 -8.49 -0.61 -17.61
N ASP A 233 -8.84 -0.30 -18.85
CA ASP A 233 -7.99 -0.50 -20.04
C ASP A 233 -7.35 -1.90 -20.08
N GLU A 234 -8.09 -2.94 -19.68
CA GLU A 234 -7.73 -4.37 -19.72
C GLU A 234 -6.52 -4.77 -18.85
N LYS A 235 -5.76 -3.83 -18.28
CA LYS A 235 -4.52 -4.12 -17.56
C LYS A 235 -4.32 -3.39 -16.23
N TYR A 236 -5.17 -2.42 -15.90
CA TYR A 236 -5.15 -1.74 -14.60
C TYR A 236 -6.24 -2.34 -13.72
N VAL A 237 -5.85 -3.00 -12.66
CA VAL A 237 -6.74 -3.77 -11.80
C VAL A 237 -6.90 -3.03 -10.48
N LEU A 238 -8.03 -2.35 -10.33
CA LEU A 238 -8.43 -1.74 -9.08
C LEU A 238 -9.05 -2.80 -8.19
N LEU A 239 -8.51 -2.91 -6.97
CA LEU A 239 -8.90 -3.90 -5.98
C LEU A 239 -9.33 -3.22 -4.69
N TYR A 240 -10.40 -3.74 -4.11
CA TYR A 240 -10.83 -3.42 -2.75
C TYR A 240 -10.98 -4.72 -1.95
N GLU A 241 -12.15 -5.33 -1.96
CA GLU A 241 -12.42 -6.55 -1.18
C GLU A 241 -12.12 -7.84 -1.94
N GLN A 242 -12.07 -7.79 -3.26
CA GLN A 242 -11.78 -8.96 -4.07
C GLN A 242 -10.36 -9.48 -3.84
N MET A 243 -10.23 -10.80 -3.87
CA MET A 243 -8.95 -11.49 -3.99
C MET A 243 -8.87 -12.07 -5.39
N VAL A 244 -7.88 -11.64 -6.16
CA VAL A 244 -7.69 -12.09 -7.54
C VAL A 244 -6.42 -12.92 -7.64
N ARG A 245 -6.47 -14.01 -8.41
CA ARG A 245 -5.28 -14.78 -8.72
C ARG A 245 -4.44 -14.06 -9.77
N VAL A 246 -3.18 -13.83 -9.46
CA VAL A 246 -2.19 -13.17 -10.33
C VAL A 246 -1.35 -14.20 -11.08
N LEU A 247 -0.97 -15.28 -10.38
CA LEU A 247 -0.19 -16.43 -10.91
C LEU A 247 -0.69 -17.75 -10.36
#